data_cc7b6a49e16889671ca7b4903d288ac6
#
_entry.id   cc7b6a49e16889671ca7b4903d288ac6
#
_cell.length_a   1.000
_cell.length_b   1.000
_cell.length_c   1.000
_cell.angle_alpha   90.00
_cell.angle_beta   90.00
_cell.angle_gamma   90.00
#
_symmetry.space_group_name_H-M   'P 1'
#
loop_
_entity.id
_entity.type
_entity.pdbx_description
1 polymer ?
#
loop_
_entity_poly.entity_id
_entity_poly.type
_entity_poly.pdbx_seq_one_letter_code
_entity_poly.pdbx_strand_id
1 'polypeptide(L)'
;MLAADGVPVLIHDETLERTTSGLGKVAGMDPTQRIDLDAGAKHHPAFAGEPLPTLDQALLLCAELGLWANVEIKPSTGHEIETGRVVARHAVAAKCAVLLSSFSAETLISAADAAPQLPRALLVGPVPEDWRTRMAKVNAVALHSSARALTPEALRAVRDAGIPLACYTLNHRDDAEYLMAGGVCAVFSDRPDLWLPWEM
;
A
#
# COMPACT_ATOMS: atom_id res chain seq x y z
N MET A 1 -7.30 -5.09 2.59
CA MET A 1 -8.79 -5.08 2.73
C MET A 1 -9.20 -5.98 3.88
N LEU A 2 -10.45 -5.92 4.36
CA LEU A 2 -10.97 -6.85 5.38
C LEU A 2 -11.85 -7.92 4.74
N ALA A 3 -11.65 -9.18 5.14
CA ALA A 3 -12.59 -10.27 4.90
C ALA A 3 -13.81 -10.16 5.84
N ALA A 4 -14.85 -10.98 5.63
CA ALA A 4 -16.08 -10.93 6.43
C ALA A 4 -15.87 -11.19 7.94
N ASP A 5 -14.85 -11.97 8.29
CA ASP A 5 -14.44 -12.24 9.67
C ASP A 5 -13.58 -11.13 10.30
N GLY A 6 -13.34 -10.03 9.58
CA GLY A 6 -12.50 -8.92 10.01
C GLY A 6 -11.01 -9.15 9.87
N VAL A 7 -10.57 -10.26 9.27
CA VAL A 7 -9.15 -10.53 9.02
C VAL A 7 -8.63 -9.66 7.86
N PRO A 8 -7.54 -8.89 8.05
CA PRO A 8 -6.94 -8.12 6.97
C PRO A 8 -6.19 -9.05 6.02
N VAL A 9 -6.53 -8.96 4.72
CA VAL A 9 -5.92 -9.74 3.63
C VAL A 9 -5.23 -8.83 2.61
N LEU A 10 -4.22 -9.35 1.92
CA LEU A 10 -3.49 -8.63 0.88
C LEU A 10 -4.12 -8.90 -0.48
N ILE A 11 -4.92 -7.97 -0.93
CA ILE A 11 -5.57 -8.00 -2.25
C ILE A 11 -5.77 -6.58 -2.74
N HIS A 12 -5.67 -6.39 -4.05
CA HIS A 12 -5.78 -5.05 -4.65
C HIS A 12 -7.24 -4.63 -4.86
N ASP A 13 -8.09 -5.52 -5.37
CA ASP A 13 -9.46 -5.21 -5.80
C ASP A 13 -10.48 -5.52 -4.71
N GLU A 14 -11.62 -4.85 -4.75
CA GLU A 14 -12.75 -5.17 -3.86
C GLU A 14 -13.36 -6.54 -4.13
N THR A 15 -13.02 -7.17 -5.25
CA THR A 15 -13.52 -8.47 -5.69
C THR A 15 -12.40 -9.45 -5.96
N LEU A 16 -12.71 -10.75 -5.91
CA LEU A 16 -11.75 -11.85 -5.93
C LEU A 16 -11.32 -12.25 -7.35
N GLU A 17 -12.13 -11.96 -8.36
CA GLU A 17 -12.08 -12.59 -9.69
C GLU A 17 -10.79 -12.33 -10.45
N ARG A 18 -10.20 -11.15 -10.35
CA ARG A 18 -9.03 -10.80 -11.19
C ARG A 18 -7.76 -11.51 -10.76
N THR A 19 -7.54 -11.67 -9.46
CA THR A 19 -6.25 -12.12 -8.92
C THR A 19 -6.31 -13.42 -8.13
N THR A 20 -7.51 -14.02 -7.97
CA THR A 20 -7.68 -15.29 -7.25
C THR A 20 -8.59 -16.26 -8.01
N SER A 21 -8.65 -17.50 -7.55
CA SER A 21 -9.61 -18.50 -8.03
C SER A 21 -11.06 -18.26 -7.58
N GLY A 22 -11.28 -17.28 -6.68
CA GLY A 22 -12.58 -17.01 -6.07
C GLY A 22 -13.47 -16.08 -6.88
N LEU A 23 -14.69 -15.94 -6.39
CA LEU A 23 -15.73 -15.05 -6.92
C LEU A 23 -16.36 -14.24 -5.78
N GLY A 24 -16.78 -13.02 -6.10
CA GLY A 24 -17.51 -12.15 -5.19
C GLY A 24 -16.63 -11.13 -4.46
N LYS A 25 -17.23 -10.44 -3.50
CA LYS A 25 -16.57 -9.35 -2.76
C LYS A 25 -15.69 -9.86 -1.63
N VAL A 26 -14.52 -9.24 -1.45
CA VAL A 26 -13.61 -9.52 -0.32
C VAL A 26 -14.31 -9.34 1.02
N ALA A 27 -15.11 -8.30 1.18
CA ALA A 27 -15.86 -8.06 2.42
C ALA A 27 -16.95 -9.11 2.73
N GLY A 28 -17.32 -9.94 1.74
CA GLY A 28 -18.24 -11.06 1.92
C GLY A 28 -17.55 -12.43 2.03
N MET A 29 -16.23 -12.47 1.92
CA MET A 29 -15.44 -13.69 1.94
C MET A 29 -15.35 -14.27 3.35
N ASP A 30 -15.92 -15.45 3.55
CA ASP A 30 -15.84 -16.18 4.83
C ASP A 30 -14.46 -16.88 5.01
N PRO A 31 -14.14 -17.32 6.23
CA PRO A 31 -12.86 -17.96 6.52
C PRO A 31 -12.59 -19.23 5.69
N THR A 32 -13.63 -20.03 5.41
CA THR A 32 -13.49 -21.26 4.63
C THR A 32 -13.13 -20.93 3.18
N GLN A 33 -13.86 -20.00 2.57
CA GLN A 33 -13.56 -19.53 1.23
C GLN A 33 -12.12 -18.96 1.14
N ARG A 34 -11.67 -18.20 2.15
CA ARG A 34 -10.32 -17.62 2.18
C ARG A 34 -9.21 -18.66 2.16
N ILE A 35 -9.40 -19.79 2.87
CA ILE A 35 -8.40 -20.87 2.95
C ILE A 35 -8.24 -21.58 1.60
N ASP A 36 -9.34 -21.72 0.85
CA ASP A 36 -9.37 -22.45 -0.42
C ASP A 36 -9.00 -21.58 -1.63
N LEU A 37 -8.74 -20.28 -1.43
CA LEU A 37 -8.36 -19.38 -2.52
C LEU A 37 -6.93 -19.63 -3.00
N ASP A 38 -6.81 -19.78 -4.31
CA ASP A 38 -5.53 -19.75 -5.02
C ASP A 38 -5.32 -18.32 -5.59
N ALA A 39 -4.32 -17.62 -5.07
CA ALA A 39 -3.94 -16.28 -5.49
C ALA A 39 -2.75 -16.29 -6.48
N GLY A 40 -2.16 -17.45 -6.78
CA GLY A 40 -0.98 -17.56 -7.64
C GLY A 40 -1.27 -18.04 -9.06
N ALA A 41 -2.20 -18.96 -9.25
CA ALA A 41 -2.45 -19.62 -10.54
C ALA A 41 -2.80 -18.62 -11.66
N LYS A 42 -3.51 -17.54 -11.36
CA LYS A 42 -3.84 -16.51 -12.36
C LYS A 42 -2.66 -15.62 -12.76
N HIS A 43 -1.65 -15.52 -11.92
CA HIS A 43 -0.40 -14.85 -12.29
C HIS A 43 0.43 -15.72 -13.22
N HIS A 44 0.72 -16.96 -12.80
CA HIS A 44 1.40 -17.95 -13.63
C HIS A 44 1.18 -19.36 -13.06
N PRO A 45 1.03 -20.41 -13.90
CA PRO A 45 0.79 -21.80 -13.43
C PRO A 45 1.82 -22.32 -12.43
N ALA A 46 3.06 -21.83 -12.49
CA ALA A 46 4.11 -22.23 -11.53
C ALA A 46 3.83 -21.78 -10.09
N PHE A 47 2.91 -20.84 -9.87
CA PHE A 47 2.49 -20.35 -8.56
C PHE A 47 1.11 -20.87 -8.14
N ALA A 48 0.60 -21.90 -8.84
CA ALA A 48 -0.66 -22.52 -8.45
C ALA A 48 -0.57 -23.09 -7.03
N GLY A 49 -1.60 -22.83 -6.23
CA GLY A 49 -1.66 -23.23 -4.82
C GLY A 49 -1.14 -22.19 -3.83
N GLU A 50 -0.67 -21.02 -4.27
CA GLU A 50 -0.33 -19.93 -3.37
C GLU A 50 -1.59 -19.35 -2.72
N PRO A 51 -1.69 -19.37 -1.37
CA PRO A 51 -2.88 -18.88 -0.69
C PRO A 51 -2.95 -17.34 -0.72
N LEU A 52 -4.15 -16.81 -0.50
CA LEU A 52 -4.32 -15.37 -0.25
C LEU A 52 -3.70 -15.00 1.11
N PRO A 53 -2.61 -14.21 1.16
CA PRO A 53 -1.92 -13.94 2.41
C PRO A 53 -2.72 -12.98 3.30
N THR A 54 -2.62 -13.17 4.61
CA THR A 54 -3.07 -12.18 5.59
C THR A 54 -2.01 -11.09 5.79
N LEU A 55 -2.42 -9.96 6.35
CA LEU A 55 -1.49 -8.89 6.71
C LEU A 55 -0.42 -9.37 7.70
N ASP A 56 -0.82 -10.15 8.71
CA ASP A 56 0.11 -10.64 9.74
C ASP A 56 1.19 -11.56 9.13
N GLN A 57 0.82 -12.45 8.20
CA GLN A 57 1.77 -13.30 7.50
C GLN A 57 2.78 -12.47 6.69
N ALA A 58 2.31 -11.44 5.98
CA ALA A 58 3.19 -10.58 5.20
C ALA A 58 4.11 -9.74 6.08
N LEU A 59 3.61 -9.19 7.19
CA LEU A 59 4.43 -8.41 8.13
C LEU A 59 5.48 -9.28 8.84
N LEU A 60 5.14 -10.53 9.15
CA LEU A 60 6.10 -11.50 9.68
C LEU A 60 7.22 -11.78 8.68
N LEU A 61 6.86 -12.04 7.43
CA LEU A 61 7.84 -12.25 6.35
C LEU A 61 8.74 -11.02 6.14
N CYS A 62 8.18 -9.81 6.17
CA CYS A 62 8.97 -8.57 6.10
C CYS A 62 9.99 -8.50 7.24
N ALA A 63 9.58 -8.87 8.46
CA ALA A 63 10.49 -8.88 9.60
C ALA A 63 11.62 -9.92 9.47
N GLU A 64 11.30 -11.12 9.00
CA GLU A 64 12.28 -12.19 8.76
C GLU A 64 13.31 -11.83 7.69
N LEU A 65 12.88 -11.08 6.67
CA LEU A 65 13.74 -10.61 5.58
C LEU A 65 14.44 -9.29 5.86
N GLY A 66 14.24 -8.68 7.04
CA GLY A 66 14.82 -7.38 7.38
C GLY A 66 14.26 -6.22 6.55
N LEU A 67 13.04 -6.36 6.01
CA LEU A 67 12.37 -5.35 5.22
C LEU A 67 11.49 -4.46 6.10
N TRP A 68 11.25 -3.22 5.66
CA TRP A 68 10.15 -2.41 6.17
C TRP A 68 8.94 -2.55 5.24
N ALA A 69 7.74 -2.28 5.75
CA ALA A 69 6.51 -2.46 4.99
C ALA A 69 5.79 -1.12 4.76
N ASN A 70 5.45 -0.80 3.51
CA ASN A 70 4.39 0.16 3.23
C ASN A 70 3.07 -0.60 3.11
N VAL A 71 2.19 -0.41 4.08
CA VAL A 71 0.87 -1.04 4.12
C VAL A 71 -0.14 -0.08 3.52
N GLU A 72 -0.49 -0.28 2.25
CA GLU A 72 -1.59 0.46 1.64
C GLU A 72 -2.94 -0.08 2.12
N ILE A 73 -3.69 0.77 2.81
CA ILE A 73 -5.02 0.43 3.29
C ILE A 73 -6.03 0.74 2.19
N LYS A 74 -6.61 -0.30 1.62
CA LYS A 74 -7.70 -0.21 0.65
C LYS A 74 -8.99 -0.71 1.31
N PRO A 75 -9.86 0.18 1.78
CA PRO A 75 -11.15 -0.24 2.33
C PRO A 75 -12.07 -0.70 1.20
N SER A 76 -12.89 -1.70 1.47
CA SER A 76 -14.11 -1.89 0.68
C SER A 76 -15.06 -0.73 0.93
N THR A 77 -15.82 -0.35 -0.07
CA THR A 77 -16.79 0.75 0.01
C THR A 77 -17.72 0.61 1.21
N GLY A 78 -17.77 1.63 2.07
CA GLY A 78 -18.54 1.65 3.31
C GLY A 78 -17.84 1.02 4.53
N HIS A 79 -16.60 0.55 4.37
CA HIS A 79 -15.79 -0.06 5.44
C HIS A 79 -14.52 0.75 5.77
N GLU A 80 -14.47 2.03 5.42
CA GLU A 80 -13.28 2.89 5.53
C GLU A 80 -12.76 2.97 6.97
N ILE A 81 -13.64 3.30 7.93
CA ILE A 81 -13.30 3.46 9.34
C ILE A 81 -12.85 2.13 9.95
N GLU A 82 -13.62 1.07 9.70
CA GLU A 82 -13.32 -0.26 10.25
C GLU A 82 -12.00 -0.78 9.73
N THR A 83 -11.78 -0.68 8.40
CA THR A 83 -10.55 -1.15 7.78
C THR A 83 -9.33 -0.39 8.30
N GLY A 84 -9.42 0.94 8.42
CA GLY A 84 -8.33 1.76 8.97
C GLY A 84 -7.98 1.34 10.40
N ARG A 85 -8.99 1.19 11.26
CA ARG A 85 -8.83 0.80 12.65
C ARG A 85 -8.20 -0.59 12.81
N VAL A 86 -8.70 -1.58 12.09
CA VAL A 86 -8.23 -2.97 12.21
C VAL A 86 -6.81 -3.10 11.68
N VAL A 87 -6.54 -2.61 10.47
CA VAL A 87 -5.20 -2.67 9.87
C VAL A 87 -4.15 -1.98 10.74
N ALA A 88 -4.48 -0.81 11.31
CA ALA A 88 -3.56 -0.10 12.19
C ALA A 88 -3.22 -0.90 13.46
N ARG A 89 -4.19 -1.60 14.06
CA ARG A 89 -3.95 -2.47 15.23
C ARG A 89 -3.03 -3.66 14.91
N HIS A 90 -3.22 -4.30 13.76
CA HIS A 90 -2.33 -5.36 13.29
C HIS A 90 -0.92 -4.82 13.02
N ALA A 91 -0.81 -3.65 12.38
CA ALA A 91 0.45 -3.02 12.07
C ALA A 91 1.28 -2.61 13.31
N VAL A 92 0.63 -2.24 14.42
CA VAL A 92 1.31 -1.96 15.70
C VAL A 92 2.02 -3.20 16.25
N ALA A 93 1.49 -4.38 16.02
CA ALA A 93 2.08 -5.63 16.49
C ALA A 93 3.23 -6.14 15.60
N ALA A 94 3.48 -5.49 14.46
CA ALA A 94 4.53 -5.88 13.53
C ALA A 94 5.92 -5.78 14.17
N LYS A 95 6.80 -6.70 13.79
CA LYS A 95 8.23 -6.70 14.19
C LYS A 95 9.15 -6.01 13.16
N CYS A 96 8.58 -5.46 12.10
CA CYS A 96 9.26 -4.60 11.13
C CYS A 96 8.76 -3.17 11.21
N ALA A 97 9.49 -2.22 10.64
CA ALA A 97 9.00 -0.86 10.51
C ALA A 97 7.84 -0.80 9.52
N VAL A 98 6.79 -0.04 9.86
CA VAL A 98 5.58 0.09 9.03
C VAL A 98 5.27 1.55 8.76
N LEU A 99 4.97 1.85 7.50
CA LEU A 99 4.30 3.07 7.05
C LEU A 99 2.89 2.69 6.56
N LEU A 100 1.86 3.33 7.08
CA LEU A 100 0.49 3.15 6.58
C LEU A 100 0.23 4.14 5.44
N SER A 101 -0.48 3.73 4.40
CA SER A 101 -0.85 4.64 3.33
C SER A 101 -2.27 4.36 2.83
N SER A 102 -2.96 5.38 2.32
CA SER A 102 -4.30 5.21 1.71
C SER A 102 -4.67 6.41 0.86
N PHE A 103 -5.55 6.18 -0.13
CA PHE A 103 -6.29 7.24 -0.83
C PHE A 103 -7.44 7.81 0.01
N SER A 104 -7.95 7.03 0.96
CA SER A 104 -9.07 7.42 1.81
C SER A 104 -8.59 8.21 3.03
N ALA A 105 -8.98 9.48 3.10
CA ALA A 105 -8.70 10.30 4.26
C ALA A 105 -9.39 9.77 5.53
N GLU A 106 -10.61 9.25 5.40
CA GLU A 106 -11.37 8.68 6.51
C GLU A 106 -10.67 7.45 7.10
N THR A 107 -10.14 6.59 6.24
CA THR A 107 -9.34 5.43 6.63
C THR A 107 -8.07 5.84 7.37
N LEU A 108 -7.35 6.86 6.88
CA LEU A 108 -6.13 7.35 7.54
C LEU A 108 -6.41 8.01 8.89
N ILE A 109 -7.53 8.74 9.02
CA ILE A 109 -7.97 9.32 10.30
C ILE A 109 -8.25 8.20 11.30
N SER A 110 -9.05 7.20 10.91
CA SER A 110 -9.35 6.06 11.76
C SER A 110 -8.10 5.25 12.15
N ALA A 111 -7.16 5.09 11.23
CA ALA A 111 -5.87 4.47 11.51
C ALA A 111 -5.03 5.31 12.49
N ALA A 112 -5.06 6.65 12.38
CA ALA A 112 -4.39 7.56 13.29
C ALA A 112 -4.94 7.47 14.72
N ASP A 113 -6.27 7.36 14.86
CA ASP A 113 -6.93 7.21 16.16
C ASP A 113 -6.59 5.88 16.82
N ALA A 114 -6.46 4.81 16.02
CA ALA A 114 -6.16 3.47 16.52
C ALA A 114 -4.67 3.24 16.83
N ALA A 115 -3.76 3.90 16.09
CA ALA A 115 -2.32 3.75 16.20
C ALA A 115 -1.59 5.08 15.86
N PRO A 116 -1.67 6.09 16.76
CA PRO A 116 -1.11 7.42 16.49
C PRO A 116 0.40 7.42 16.28
N GLN A 117 1.12 6.44 16.83
CA GLN A 117 2.56 6.28 16.69
C GLN A 117 3.03 5.81 15.32
N LEU A 118 2.16 5.18 14.51
CA LEU A 118 2.55 4.73 13.18
C LEU A 118 2.56 5.91 12.19
N PRO A 119 3.63 6.07 11.40
CA PRO A 119 3.68 7.08 10.36
C PRO A 119 2.67 6.78 9.24
N ARG A 120 2.15 7.83 8.62
CA ARG A 120 1.15 7.73 7.55
C ARG A 120 1.57 8.53 6.34
N ALA A 121 1.27 7.99 5.15
CA ALA A 121 1.39 8.68 3.88
C ALA A 121 0.01 8.86 3.23
N LEU A 122 -0.22 10.03 2.67
CA LEU A 122 -1.41 10.29 1.86
C LEU A 122 -1.13 9.87 0.42
N LEU A 123 -1.98 8.99 -0.14
CA LEU A 123 -1.93 8.67 -1.57
C LEU A 123 -2.82 9.62 -2.36
N VAL A 124 -2.30 10.08 -3.49
CA VAL A 124 -3.01 10.90 -4.46
C VAL A 124 -2.68 10.45 -5.88
N GLY A 125 -3.57 10.66 -6.84
CA GLY A 125 -3.24 10.52 -8.26
C GLY A 125 -2.28 11.66 -8.65
N PRO A 126 -2.76 12.74 -9.31
CA PRO A 126 -2.02 13.99 -9.41
C PRO A 126 -1.92 14.63 -8.02
N VAL A 127 -0.84 15.36 -7.77
CA VAL A 127 -0.70 16.17 -6.55
C VAL A 127 -1.69 17.35 -6.63
N PRO A 128 -2.71 17.43 -5.77
CA PRO A 128 -3.69 18.50 -5.83
C PRO A 128 -3.11 19.80 -5.24
N GLU A 129 -3.67 20.96 -5.59
CA GLU A 129 -3.21 22.25 -5.07
C GLU A 129 -3.30 22.34 -3.55
N ASP A 130 -4.32 21.72 -2.96
CA ASP A 130 -4.59 21.70 -1.51
C ASP A 130 -3.89 20.54 -0.76
N TRP A 131 -2.86 19.92 -1.35
CA TRP A 131 -2.20 18.74 -0.79
C TRP A 131 -1.71 18.93 0.65
N ARG A 132 -1.22 20.13 1.00
CA ARG A 132 -0.77 20.45 2.38
C ARG A 132 -1.92 20.33 3.39
N THR A 133 -3.08 20.89 3.04
CA THR A 133 -4.29 20.82 3.85
C THR A 133 -4.77 19.38 4.01
N ARG A 134 -4.75 18.59 2.92
CA ARG A 134 -5.12 17.19 2.97
C ARG A 134 -4.15 16.37 3.83
N MET A 135 -2.84 16.57 3.70
CA MET A 135 -1.85 15.91 4.56
C MET A 135 -2.04 16.25 6.03
N ALA A 136 -2.23 17.54 6.35
CA ALA A 136 -2.46 17.98 7.71
C ALA A 136 -3.73 17.35 8.32
N LYS A 137 -4.80 17.25 7.54
CA LYS A 137 -6.07 16.63 7.98
C LYS A 137 -5.90 15.18 8.45
N VAL A 138 -5.02 14.41 7.81
CA VAL A 138 -4.77 13.00 8.14
C VAL A 138 -3.47 12.80 8.93
N ASN A 139 -2.80 13.90 9.32
CA ASN A 139 -1.50 13.89 9.98
C ASN A 139 -0.49 13.00 9.23
N ALA A 140 -0.42 13.16 7.90
CA ALA A 140 0.51 12.40 7.06
C ALA A 140 1.91 13.03 7.08
N VAL A 141 2.93 12.18 7.14
CA VAL A 141 4.35 12.59 7.12
C VAL A 141 4.99 12.45 5.75
N ALA A 142 4.31 11.80 4.80
CA ALA A 142 4.77 11.60 3.43
C ALA A 142 3.61 11.70 2.45
N LEU A 143 3.93 11.94 1.18
CA LEU A 143 2.99 11.96 0.08
C LEU A 143 3.37 10.88 -0.94
N HIS A 144 2.40 10.11 -1.42
CA HIS A 144 2.58 9.17 -2.52
C HIS A 144 1.76 9.62 -3.72
N SER A 145 2.39 9.75 -4.88
CA SER A 145 1.73 10.27 -6.09
C SER A 145 1.95 9.37 -7.30
N SER A 146 1.00 9.42 -8.24
CA SER A 146 1.17 8.79 -9.54
C SER A 146 2.32 9.44 -10.31
N ALA A 147 3.33 8.67 -10.68
CA ALA A 147 4.45 9.15 -11.49
C ALA A 147 4.00 9.76 -12.83
N ARG A 148 2.96 9.15 -13.44
CA ARG A 148 2.40 9.62 -14.71
C ARG A 148 1.69 10.97 -14.60
N ALA A 149 1.21 11.32 -13.42
CA ALA A 149 0.44 12.55 -13.18
C ALA A 149 1.26 13.60 -12.42
N LEU A 150 2.51 13.31 -12.08
CA LEU A 150 3.38 14.23 -11.36
C LEU A 150 3.96 15.27 -12.33
N THR A 151 3.58 16.54 -12.13
CA THR A 151 4.16 17.63 -12.91
C THR A 151 5.47 18.12 -12.29
N PRO A 152 6.39 18.74 -13.08
CA PRO A 152 7.61 19.33 -12.53
C PRO A 152 7.36 20.40 -11.46
N GLU A 153 6.25 21.15 -11.58
CA GLU A 153 5.83 22.19 -10.62
C GLU A 153 5.44 21.54 -9.29
N ALA A 154 4.62 20.48 -9.35
CA ALA A 154 4.18 19.73 -8.17
C ALA A 154 5.37 19.07 -7.45
N LEU A 155 6.28 18.43 -8.21
CA LEU A 155 7.51 17.84 -7.67
C LEU A 155 8.33 18.91 -6.91
N ARG A 156 8.58 20.05 -7.55
CA ARG A 156 9.31 21.18 -6.89
C ARG A 156 8.60 21.64 -5.62
N ALA A 157 7.28 21.84 -5.68
CA ALA A 157 6.49 22.34 -4.55
C ALA A 157 6.50 21.39 -3.34
N VAL A 158 6.49 20.07 -3.56
CA VAL A 158 6.56 19.05 -2.49
C VAL A 158 7.98 18.97 -1.94
N ARG A 159 8.99 18.89 -2.82
CA ARG A 159 10.41 18.84 -2.44
C ARG A 159 10.82 20.08 -1.62
N ASP A 160 10.48 21.29 -2.09
CA ASP A 160 10.86 22.56 -1.45
C ASP A 160 10.15 22.76 -0.09
N ALA A 161 9.04 22.02 0.13
CA ALA A 161 8.39 21.94 1.42
C ALA A 161 9.05 20.90 2.37
N GLY A 162 10.07 20.17 1.92
CA GLY A 162 10.75 19.13 2.70
C GLY A 162 9.90 17.90 2.99
N ILE A 163 8.86 17.65 2.19
CA ILE A 163 7.97 16.49 2.37
C ILE A 163 8.50 15.30 1.57
N PRO A 164 8.71 14.15 2.22
CA PRO A 164 9.05 12.91 1.51
C PRO A 164 8.00 12.57 0.46
N LEU A 165 8.43 12.40 -0.80
CA LEU A 165 7.56 12.03 -1.92
C LEU A 165 7.97 10.68 -2.46
N ALA A 166 7.03 9.72 -2.51
CA ALA A 166 7.20 8.47 -3.23
C ALA A 166 6.29 8.43 -4.46
N CYS A 167 6.74 7.75 -5.52
CA CYS A 167 6.01 7.67 -6.79
C CYS A 167 5.68 6.24 -7.20
N TYR A 168 4.46 6.03 -7.67
CA TYR A 168 3.94 4.77 -8.21
C TYR A 168 3.39 4.98 -9.64
N THR A 169 3.37 4.01 -10.51
CA THR A 169 4.16 2.78 -10.53
C THR A 169 5.20 2.92 -11.61
N LEU A 170 6.45 2.68 -11.30
CA LEU A 170 7.60 2.88 -12.17
C LEU A 170 8.26 1.53 -12.48
N ASN A 171 8.08 1.05 -13.72
CA ASN A 171 8.58 -0.22 -14.20
C ASN A 171 9.75 -0.07 -15.20
N HIS A 172 10.30 1.15 -15.31
CA HIS A 172 11.50 1.45 -16.10
C HIS A 172 12.50 2.17 -15.21
N ARG A 173 13.72 1.69 -15.21
CA ARG A 173 14.79 2.19 -14.33
C ARG A 173 15.13 3.65 -14.62
N ASP A 174 15.23 4.02 -15.89
CA ASP A 174 15.60 5.39 -16.30
C ASP A 174 14.56 6.42 -15.80
N ASP A 175 13.27 6.09 -15.88
CA ASP A 175 12.19 6.97 -15.40
C ASP A 175 12.29 7.17 -13.87
N ALA A 176 12.60 6.12 -13.14
CA ALA A 176 12.73 6.20 -11.71
C ALA A 176 14.01 6.97 -11.29
N GLU A 177 15.14 6.72 -11.95
CA GLU A 177 16.39 7.48 -11.73
C GLU A 177 16.18 8.97 -12.02
N TYR A 178 15.46 9.30 -13.08
CA TYR A 178 15.10 10.69 -13.41
C TYR A 178 14.28 11.36 -12.30
N LEU A 179 13.24 10.69 -11.80
CA LEU A 179 12.39 11.23 -10.72
C LEU A 179 13.16 11.32 -9.39
N MET A 180 13.98 10.33 -9.08
CA MET A 180 14.81 10.34 -7.85
C MET A 180 15.83 11.47 -7.90
N ALA A 181 16.47 11.72 -9.03
CA ALA A 181 17.35 12.87 -9.24
C ALA A 181 16.62 14.21 -9.07
N GLY A 182 15.31 14.24 -9.36
CA GLY A 182 14.42 15.40 -9.15
C GLY A 182 13.99 15.60 -7.70
N GLY A 183 14.23 14.63 -6.81
CA GLY A 183 13.90 14.74 -5.39
C GLY A 183 12.81 13.76 -4.88
N VAL A 184 12.38 12.80 -5.71
CA VAL A 184 11.56 11.68 -5.26
C VAL A 184 12.43 10.77 -4.37
N CYS A 185 11.95 10.41 -3.19
CA CYS A 185 12.73 9.65 -2.20
C CYS A 185 12.57 8.14 -2.29
N ALA A 186 11.48 7.66 -2.92
CA ALA A 186 11.20 6.23 -3.11
C ALA A 186 10.30 6.00 -4.32
N VAL A 187 10.35 4.81 -4.88
CA VAL A 187 9.49 4.39 -5.99
C VAL A 187 8.82 3.07 -5.68
N PHE A 188 7.61 2.89 -6.21
CA PHE A 188 6.92 1.60 -6.24
C PHE A 188 7.04 1.01 -7.64
N SER A 189 7.43 -0.25 -7.71
CA SER A 189 7.63 -0.97 -8.96
C SER A 189 7.03 -2.38 -8.88
N ASP A 190 6.43 -2.85 -9.98
CA ASP A 190 6.05 -4.25 -10.17
C ASP A 190 7.24 -5.11 -10.63
N ARG A 191 8.41 -4.47 -10.84
CA ARG A 191 9.62 -5.07 -11.39
C ARG A 191 10.80 -4.91 -10.42
N PRO A 192 10.74 -5.53 -9.22
CA PRO A 192 11.84 -5.45 -8.26
C PRO A 192 13.16 -6.02 -8.80
N ASP A 193 13.08 -6.94 -9.75
CA ASP A 193 14.22 -7.52 -10.47
C ASP A 193 15.10 -6.47 -11.17
N LEU A 194 14.55 -5.32 -11.57
CA LEU A 194 15.31 -4.25 -12.21
C LEU A 194 16.21 -3.46 -11.24
N TRP A 195 16.00 -3.64 -9.94
CA TRP A 195 16.67 -2.87 -8.88
C TRP A 195 17.71 -3.67 -8.12
N LEU A 196 17.76 -4.98 -8.34
CA LEU A 196 18.75 -5.83 -7.72
C LEU A 196 20.14 -5.54 -8.34
N PRO A 197 21.21 -5.46 -7.54
CA PRO A 197 22.53 -5.40 -8.08
C PRO A 197 22.82 -6.70 -8.85
N TRP A 198 23.15 -6.56 -10.12
CA TRP A 198 23.48 -7.69 -11.01
C TRP A 198 24.84 -8.34 -10.69
N GLU A 199 25.58 -7.76 -9.75
CA GLU A 199 26.93 -8.21 -9.41
C GLU A 199 27.02 -8.48 -7.91
N MET A 200 27.00 -9.74 -7.56
CA MET A 200 27.71 -10.26 -6.39
C MET A 200 28.77 -11.22 -6.87
#